data_88b65e8da26729faf3d2c8de93a42b7d
#
_entry.id   88b65e8da26729faf3d2c8de93a42b7d
#
_cell.length_a   1.000
_cell.length_b   1.000
_cell.length_c   1.000
_cell.angle_alpha   90.00
_cell.angle_beta   90.00
_cell.angle_gamma   90.00
#
_symmetry.space_group_name_H-M   'P 1'
#
loop_
_entity.id
_entity.type
_entity.pdbx_description
1 polymer ?
#
loop_
_entity_poly.entity_id
_entity_poly.type
_entity_poly.pdbx_seq_one_letter_code
_entity_poly.pdbx_strand_id
1 'polypeptide(L)'
;MKVLGYARVSTENQVKSGSLEEQKNQIRRFCELQGHELLEILCDAGLSALSDRPAWNRAMQWAREKKIEAIVVTKLDRWGRSVKDLVTSIDELRRLGVHFISIGDNLDTSTPNGRLLFHILSAFAEFEREIIRERMQAGRERAKAQGKACHRPRKKLDEREIRRLYELGLSARSIGKIMGVSHNTVLSRLREIGVKIR
;
A
#
# COMPACT_ATOMS: atom_id res chain seq x y z
N MET A 1 24.02 -15.62 -7.31
CA MET A 1 23.20 -14.37 -7.45
C MET A 1 23.65 -13.36 -6.41
N LYS A 2 23.66 -12.07 -6.77
CA LYS A 2 23.84 -10.96 -5.81
C LYS A 2 22.53 -10.73 -5.08
N VAL A 3 22.52 -10.95 -3.76
CA VAL A 3 21.28 -10.92 -2.98
C VAL A 3 21.35 -9.88 -1.86
N LEU A 4 20.17 -9.34 -1.53
CA LEU A 4 19.94 -8.48 -0.39
C LEU A 4 19.08 -9.22 0.64
N GLY A 5 19.54 -9.28 1.89
CA GLY A 5 18.73 -9.77 2.99
C GLY A 5 17.78 -8.68 3.51
N TYR A 6 16.58 -9.06 3.91
CA TYR A 6 15.69 -8.15 4.63
C TYR A 6 15.11 -8.84 5.87
N ALA A 7 15.17 -8.15 7.02
CA ALA A 7 14.63 -8.62 8.27
C ALA A 7 13.74 -7.56 8.92
N ARG A 8 12.67 -7.99 9.61
CA ARG A 8 11.75 -7.09 10.29
C ARG A 8 11.25 -7.66 11.60
N VAL A 9 11.17 -6.80 12.62
CA VAL A 9 10.50 -7.08 13.89
C VAL A 9 9.54 -5.97 14.25
N SER A 10 8.39 -6.32 14.82
CA SER A 10 7.27 -5.37 15.05
C SER A 10 7.31 -4.67 16.41
N THR A 11 8.07 -5.17 17.38
CA THR A 11 8.11 -4.62 18.75
C THR A 11 9.54 -4.54 19.29
N GLU A 12 9.80 -3.56 20.19
CA GLU A 12 11.07 -3.44 20.88
C GLU A 12 11.44 -4.70 21.70
N ASN A 13 10.45 -5.41 22.24
CA ASN A 13 10.67 -6.65 22.95
C ASN A 13 11.20 -7.76 22.06
N GLN A 14 10.77 -7.82 20.79
CA GLN A 14 11.30 -8.75 19.78
C GLN A 14 12.72 -8.38 19.33
N VAL A 15 13.09 -7.10 19.39
CA VAL A 15 14.49 -6.66 19.18
C VAL A 15 15.36 -7.18 20.33
N LYS A 16 14.89 -7.01 21.57
CA LYS A 16 15.63 -7.45 22.78
C LYS A 16 15.74 -8.97 22.91
N SER A 17 14.79 -9.73 22.39
CA SER A 17 14.78 -11.21 22.43
C SER A 17 15.70 -11.90 21.42
N GLY A 18 16.50 -11.15 20.67
CA GLY A 18 17.42 -11.72 19.66
C GLY A 18 16.76 -12.15 18.35
N SER A 19 15.45 -11.99 18.20
CA SER A 19 14.70 -12.42 17.01
C SER A 19 15.21 -11.80 15.70
N LEU A 20 15.77 -10.58 15.74
CA LEU A 20 16.34 -9.92 14.57
C LEU A 20 17.69 -10.56 14.17
N GLU A 21 18.55 -10.84 15.15
CA GLU A 21 19.83 -11.52 14.88
C GLU A 21 19.63 -12.96 14.40
N GLU A 22 18.62 -13.64 14.92
CA GLU A 22 18.25 -14.97 14.42
C GLU A 22 17.83 -14.92 12.94
N GLN A 23 17.00 -13.96 12.54
CA GLN A 23 16.65 -13.76 11.12
C GLN A 23 17.89 -13.49 10.26
N LYS A 24 18.78 -12.61 10.71
CA LYS A 24 20.02 -12.31 9.99
C LYS A 24 20.90 -13.56 9.83
N ASN A 25 21.03 -14.35 10.89
CA ASN A 25 21.83 -15.59 10.86
C ASN A 25 21.22 -16.63 9.91
N GLN A 26 19.89 -16.78 9.90
CA GLN A 26 19.20 -17.64 8.95
C GLN A 26 19.45 -17.21 7.49
N ILE A 27 19.36 -15.89 7.21
CA ILE A 27 19.63 -15.34 5.88
C ILE A 27 21.08 -15.58 5.46
N ARG A 28 22.06 -15.30 6.33
CA ARG A 28 23.49 -15.53 6.05
C ARG A 28 23.75 -16.99 5.73
N ARG A 29 23.27 -17.88 6.60
CA ARG A 29 23.46 -19.32 6.44
C ARG A 29 22.81 -19.83 5.15
N PHE A 30 21.64 -19.35 4.82
CA PHE A 30 20.95 -19.71 3.57
C PHE A 30 21.77 -19.26 2.35
N CYS A 31 22.24 -18.01 2.32
CA CYS A 31 23.04 -17.48 1.22
C CYS A 31 24.35 -18.26 1.05
N GLU A 32 25.02 -18.60 2.14
CA GLU A 32 26.24 -19.38 2.14
C GLU A 32 26.02 -20.79 1.57
N LEU A 33 24.97 -21.50 2.04
CA LEU A 33 24.63 -22.84 1.56
C LEU A 33 24.22 -22.87 0.08
N GLN A 34 23.58 -21.81 -0.42
CA GLN A 34 23.13 -21.69 -1.81
C GLN A 34 24.18 -21.05 -2.74
N GLY A 35 25.35 -20.67 -2.21
CA GLY A 35 26.38 -19.98 -2.98
C GLY A 35 25.95 -18.59 -3.51
N HIS A 36 25.14 -17.88 -2.73
CA HIS A 36 24.71 -16.53 -3.08
C HIS A 36 25.67 -15.48 -2.49
N GLU A 37 25.95 -14.43 -3.24
CA GLU A 37 26.71 -13.28 -2.77
C GLU A 37 25.78 -12.34 -1.99
N LEU A 38 25.83 -12.42 -0.66
CA LEU A 38 25.05 -11.55 0.22
C LEU A 38 25.72 -10.18 0.34
N LEU A 39 25.10 -9.14 -0.23
CA LEU A 39 25.66 -7.78 -0.23
C LEU A 39 25.43 -7.07 1.11
N GLU A 40 24.21 -7.07 1.60
CA GLU A 40 23.79 -6.40 2.85
C GLU A 40 22.54 -7.06 3.41
N ILE A 41 22.30 -6.89 4.73
CA ILE A 41 21.00 -7.21 5.35
C ILE A 41 20.40 -5.93 5.91
N LEU A 42 19.31 -5.48 5.31
CA LEU A 42 18.57 -4.30 5.76
C LEU A 42 17.51 -4.69 6.80
N CYS A 43 17.33 -3.83 7.80
CA CYS A 43 16.49 -4.16 8.94
C CYS A 43 15.53 -3.01 9.27
N ASP A 44 14.24 -3.33 9.41
CA ASP A 44 13.24 -2.45 10.02
C ASP A 44 12.87 -3.01 11.42
N ALA A 45 13.18 -2.26 12.46
CA ALA A 45 12.98 -2.66 13.85
C ALA A 45 12.08 -1.70 14.61
N GLY A 46 11.16 -2.25 15.44
CA GLY A 46 10.34 -1.45 16.37
C GLY A 46 9.27 -0.56 15.71
N LEU A 47 8.98 -0.75 14.44
CA LEU A 47 8.06 0.11 13.69
C LEU A 47 6.63 -0.43 13.74
N SER A 48 5.66 0.46 14.05
CA SER A 48 4.24 0.13 13.99
C SER A 48 3.79 -0.20 12.56
N ALA A 49 2.63 -0.85 12.41
CA ALA A 49 2.08 -1.21 11.11
C ALA A 49 1.84 0.00 10.17
N LEU A 50 1.75 1.22 10.72
CA LEU A 50 1.50 2.47 9.99
C LEU A 50 2.77 3.29 9.71
N SER A 51 3.92 2.94 10.28
CA SER A 51 5.15 3.70 10.13
C SER A 51 5.86 3.40 8.81
N ASP A 52 6.68 4.36 8.36
CA ASP A 52 7.59 4.16 7.23
C ASP A 52 8.53 2.97 7.47
N ARG A 53 8.91 2.29 6.40
CA ARG A 53 9.88 1.20 6.38
C ARG A 53 11.11 1.64 5.59
N PRO A 54 12.02 2.39 6.20
CA PRO A 54 13.17 2.94 5.49
C PRO A 54 14.07 1.85 4.89
N ALA A 55 14.26 0.74 5.60
CA ALA A 55 15.03 -0.40 5.10
C ALA A 55 14.33 -1.09 3.92
N TRP A 56 13.02 -1.27 3.97
CA TRP A 56 12.24 -1.80 2.86
C TRP A 56 12.29 -0.86 1.63
N ASN A 57 12.13 0.45 1.83
CA ASN A 57 12.23 1.44 0.76
C ASN A 57 13.61 1.40 0.10
N ARG A 58 14.67 1.27 0.90
CA ARG A 58 16.05 1.11 0.40
C ARG A 58 16.22 -0.20 -0.38
N ALA A 59 15.62 -1.31 0.08
CA ALA A 59 15.66 -2.58 -0.64
C ALA A 59 15.00 -2.47 -2.02
N MET A 60 13.81 -1.83 -2.10
CA MET A 60 13.13 -1.59 -3.36
C MET A 60 13.91 -0.63 -4.28
N GLN A 61 14.59 0.35 -3.71
CA GLN A 61 15.47 1.24 -4.48
C GLN A 61 16.62 0.45 -5.11
N TRP A 62 17.29 -0.44 -4.36
CA TRP A 62 18.37 -1.28 -4.91
C TRP A 62 17.89 -2.21 -6.02
N ALA A 63 16.65 -2.70 -5.91
CA ALA A 63 16.01 -3.48 -6.98
C ALA A 63 15.82 -2.64 -8.25
N ARG A 64 15.29 -1.40 -8.12
CA ARG A 64 15.11 -0.46 -9.24
C ARG A 64 16.44 -0.06 -9.89
N GLU A 65 17.49 0.09 -9.10
CA GLU A 65 18.86 0.40 -9.55
C GLU A 65 19.59 -0.83 -10.11
N LYS A 66 18.94 -2.00 -10.13
CA LYS A 66 19.53 -3.28 -10.61
C LYS A 66 20.84 -3.67 -9.91
N LYS A 67 21.00 -3.28 -8.66
CA LYS A 67 22.16 -3.62 -7.83
C LYS A 67 22.12 -5.06 -7.33
N ILE A 68 20.91 -5.66 -7.28
CA ILE A 68 20.63 -6.97 -6.73
C ILE A 68 19.84 -7.81 -7.73
N GLU A 69 20.00 -9.12 -7.63
CA GLU A 69 19.30 -10.11 -8.45
C GLU A 69 18.18 -10.80 -7.66
N ALA A 70 18.27 -10.81 -6.32
CA ALA A 70 17.22 -11.36 -5.46
C ALA A 70 17.16 -10.65 -4.10
N ILE A 71 15.97 -10.71 -3.47
CA ILE A 71 15.73 -10.35 -2.08
C ILE A 71 15.44 -11.63 -1.29
N VAL A 72 16.10 -11.81 -0.15
CA VAL A 72 15.95 -12.96 0.74
C VAL A 72 15.34 -12.51 2.06
N VAL A 73 14.28 -13.19 2.47
CA VAL A 73 13.63 -13.01 3.79
C VAL A 73 13.46 -14.35 4.51
N THR A 74 13.26 -14.31 5.80
CA THR A 74 13.01 -15.55 6.57
C THR A 74 11.59 -16.07 6.38
N LYS A 75 10.58 -15.18 6.30
CA LYS A 75 9.15 -15.49 6.08
C LYS A 75 8.47 -14.37 5.32
N LEU A 76 7.36 -14.70 4.64
CA LEU A 76 6.55 -13.75 3.87
C LEU A 76 6.02 -12.58 4.73
N ASP A 77 5.65 -12.86 5.98
CA ASP A 77 5.15 -11.84 6.92
C ASP A 77 6.21 -10.83 7.36
N ARG A 78 7.49 -11.10 7.12
CA ARG A 78 8.58 -10.14 7.33
C ARG A 78 8.62 -9.11 6.20
N TRP A 79 8.26 -9.49 4.99
CA TRP A 79 8.25 -8.61 3.82
C TRP A 79 6.95 -7.81 3.67
N GLY A 80 5.81 -8.49 3.58
CA GLY A 80 4.48 -7.88 3.42
C GLY A 80 3.79 -7.55 4.74
N ARG A 81 2.99 -6.48 4.77
CA ARG A 81 2.08 -6.14 5.88
C ARG A 81 0.68 -6.71 5.69
N SER A 82 0.36 -7.09 4.48
CA SER A 82 -0.87 -7.75 4.06
C SER A 82 -0.59 -8.60 2.83
N VAL A 83 -1.48 -9.52 2.51
CA VAL A 83 -1.36 -10.34 1.28
C VAL A 83 -1.29 -9.43 0.05
N LYS A 84 -2.08 -8.37 0.02
CA LYS A 84 -2.05 -7.38 -1.07
C LYS A 84 -0.69 -6.69 -1.19
N ASP A 85 -0.11 -6.20 -0.08
CA ASP A 85 1.20 -5.53 -0.05
C ASP A 85 2.30 -6.49 -0.53
N LEU A 86 2.25 -7.73 -0.04
CA LEU A 86 3.16 -8.80 -0.43
C LEU A 86 3.11 -9.06 -1.95
N VAL A 87 1.92 -9.35 -2.49
CA VAL A 87 1.75 -9.66 -3.90
C VAL A 87 2.15 -8.49 -4.79
N THR A 88 1.76 -7.26 -4.42
CA THR A 88 2.09 -6.07 -5.21
C THR A 88 3.59 -5.82 -5.26
N SER A 89 4.28 -5.96 -4.12
CA SER A 89 5.73 -5.73 -4.06
C SER A 89 6.53 -6.82 -4.77
N ILE A 90 6.12 -8.09 -4.66
CA ILE A 90 6.78 -9.19 -5.39
C ILE A 90 6.54 -9.07 -6.90
N ASP A 91 5.35 -8.64 -7.35
CA ASP A 91 5.09 -8.38 -8.77
C ASP A 91 5.94 -7.22 -9.30
N GLU A 92 6.16 -6.17 -8.50
CA GLU A 92 7.10 -5.09 -8.83
C GLU A 92 8.52 -5.63 -8.98
N LEU A 93 9.01 -6.43 -8.04
CA LEU A 93 10.34 -7.06 -8.12
C LEU A 93 10.47 -7.91 -9.39
N ARG A 94 9.46 -8.71 -9.72
CA ARG A 94 9.43 -9.52 -10.93
C ARG A 94 9.54 -8.68 -12.20
N ARG A 95 8.84 -7.54 -12.28
CA ARG A 95 8.93 -6.60 -13.42
C ARG A 95 10.31 -5.97 -13.54
N LEU A 96 11.00 -5.79 -12.43
CA LEU A 96 12.38 -5.29 -12.39
C LEU A 96 13.43 -6.39 -12.72
N GLY A 97 13.00 -7.66 -12.83
CA GLY A 97 13.88 -8.80 -13.05
C GLY A 97 14.57 -9.28 -11.78
N VAL A 98 14.08 -8.90 -10.60
CA VAL A 98 14.61 -9.27 -9.29
C VAL A 98 13.76 -10.41 -8.70
N HIS A 99 14.42 -11.48 -8.26
CA HIS A 99 13.77 -12.62 -7.62
C HIS A 99 13.45 -12.34 -6.15
N PHE A 100 12.49 -13.08 -5.62
CA PHE A 100 12.12 -13.02 -4.21
C PHE A 100 12.18 -14.40 -3.60
N ILE A 101 12.84 -14.54 -2.46
CA ILE A 101 13.07 -15.80 -1.76
C ILE A 101 12.61 -15.68 -0.32
N SER A 102 11.67 -16.53 0.10
CA SER A 102 11.24 -16.71 1.48
C SER A 102 11.69 -18.09 1.97
N ILE A 103 12.60 -18.12 2.93
CA ILE A 103 13.27 -19.36 3.41
C ILE A 103 12.24 -20.29 4.08
N GLY A 104 11.48 -19.77 5.06
CA GLY A 104 10.55 -20.56 5.86
C GLY A 104 9.28 -20.99 5.13
N ASP A 105 8.91 -20.28 4.07
CA ASP A 105 7.70 -20.58 3.27
C ASP A 105 8.04 -21.37 2.00
N ASN A 106 9.31 -21.72 1.79
CA ASN A 106 9.81 -22.42 0.59
C ASN A 106 9.36 -21.75 -0.73
N LEU A 107 9.28 -20.40 -0.73
CA LEU A 107 8.93 -19.65 -1.91
C LEU A 107 10.19 -19.05 -2.52
N ASP A 108 10.51 -19.44 -3.75
CA ASP A 108 11.62 -18.93 -4.53
C ASP A 108 11.13 -18.64 -5.95
N THR A 109 10.95 -17.37 -6.29
CA THR A 109 10.43 -16.94 -7.59
C THR A 109 11.42 -17.14 -8.75
N SER A 110 12.66 -17.53 -8.48
CA SER A 110 13.60 -17.95 -9.52
C SER A 110 13.22 -19.31 -10.11
N THR A 111 12.56 -20.17 -9.30
CA THR A 111 12.15 -21.53 -9.67
C THR A 111 10.75 -21.57 -10.29
N PRO A 112 10.44 -22.57 -11.16
CA PRO A 112 9.09 -22.76 -11.69
C PRO A 112 8.03 -22.98 -10.58
N ASN A 113 8.37 -23.76 -9.58
CA ASN A 113 7.47 -24.06 -8.45
C ASN A 113 7.17 -22.81 -7.61
N GLY A 114 8.17 -22.01 -7.30
CA GLY A 114 7.96 -20.76 -6.56
C GLY A 114 7.14 -19.74 -7.35
N ARG A 115 7.33 -19.67 -8.68
CA ARG A 115 6.46 -18.84 -9.54
C ARG A 115 5.01 -19.32 -9.53
N LEU A 116 4.76 -20.64 -9.60
CA LEU A 116 3.41 -21.20 -9.49
C LEU A 116 2.78 -20.85 -8.14
N LEU A 117 3.50 -21.03 -7.03
CA LEU A 117 3.02 -20.68 -5.70
C LEU A 117 2.70 -19.18 -5.59
N PHE A 118 3.55 -18.32 -6.15
CA PHE A 118 3.27 -16.88 -6.19
C PHE A 118 1.99 -16.55 -6.99
N HIS A 119 1.73 -17.22 -8.12
CA HIS A 119 0.50 -17.02 -8.87
C HIS A 119 -0.75 -17.45 -8.08
N ILE A 120 -0.66 -18.54 -7.34
CA ILE A 120 -1.76 -19.01 -6.45
C ILE A 120 -2.03 -17.95 -5.36
N LEU A 121 -1.00 -17.44 -4.71
CA LEU A 121 -1.12 -16.36 -3.71
C LEU A 121 -1.72 -15.08 -4.32
N SER A 122 -1.35 -14.75 -5.55
CA SER A 122 -1.89 -13.58 -6.26
C SER A 122 -3.38 -13.74 -6.56
N ALA A 123 -3.78 -14.90 -7.06
CA ALA A 123 -5.20 -15.22 -7.31
C ALA A 123 -6.03 -15.19 -6.01
N PHE A 124 -5.48 -15.69 -4.91
CA PHE A 124 -6.13 -15.62 -3.60
C PHE A 124 -6.31 -14.17 -3.11
N ALA A 125 -5.30 -13.32 -3.29
CA ALA A 125 -5.39 -11.89 -2.93
C ALA A 125 -6.43 -11.13 -3.76
N GLU A 126 -6.60 -11.49 -5.03
CA GLU A 126 -7.64 -10.93 -5.90
C GLU A 126 -9.03 -11.39 -5.46
N PHE A 127 -9.21 -12.67 -5.20
CA PHE A 127 -10.46 -13.25 -4.71
C PHE A 127 -10.89 -12.61 -3.38
N GLU A 128 -10.00 -12.47 -2.41
CA GLU A 128 -10.28 -11.79 -1.14
C GLU A 128 -10.76 -10.35 -1.35
N ARG A 129 -10.15 -9.63 -2.30
CA ARG A 129 -10.55 -8.26 -2.66
C ARG A 129 -11.94 -8.20 -3.29
N GLU A 130 -12.29 -9.16 -4.13
CA GLU A 130 -13.61 -9.25 -4.75
C GLU A 130 -14.69 -9.51 -3.70
N ILE A 131 -14.49 -10.46 -2.81
CA ILE A 131 -15.42 -10.73 -1.69
C ILE A 131 -15.63 -9.47 -0.82
N ILE A 132 -14.57 -8.73 -0.51
CA ILE A 132 -14.69 -7.48 0.26
C ILE A 132 -15.53 -6.45 -0.51
N ARG A 133 -15.31 -6.30 -1.83
CA ARG A 133 -16.10 -5.39 -2.68
C ARG A 133 -17.58 -5.79 -2.71
N GLU A 134 -17.89 -7.06 -2.92
CA GLU A 134 -19.26 -7.57 -2.90
C GLU A 134 -19.95 -7.30 -1.57
N ARG A 135 -19.29 -7.60 -0.46
CA ARG A 135 -19.82 -7.30 0.88
C ARG A 135 -20.09 -5.81 1.10
N MET A 136 -19.17 -4.95 0.64
CA MET A 136 -19.35 -3.49 0.72
C MET A 136 -20.50 -3.02 -0.15
N GLN A 137 -20.66 -3.57 -1.36
CA GLN A 137 -21.76 -3.23 -2.25
C GLN A 137 -23.11 -3.67 -1.67
N ALA A 138 -23.23 -4.91 -1.22
CA ALA A 138 -24.42 -5.41 -0.56
C ALA A 138 -24.76 -4.61 0.72
N GLY A 139 -23.75 -4.16 1.47
CA GLY A 139 -23.93 -3.26 2.62
C GLY A 139 -24.49 -1.89 2.23
N ARG A 140 -23.99 -1.30 1.11
CA ARG A 140 -24.50 -0.02 0.58
C ARG A 140 -25.94 -0.14 0.07
N GLU A 141 -26.28 -1.22 -0.60
CA GLU A 141 -27.64 -1.46 -1.11
C GLU A 141 -28.62 -1.62 0.04
N ARG A 142 -28.28 -2.39 1.07
CA ARG A 142 -29.09 -2.49 2.29
C ARG A 142 -29.27 -1.14 3.00
N ALA A 143 -28.20 -0.35 3.11
CA ALA A 143 -28.30 0.97 3.73
C ALA A 143 -29.17 1.93 2.91
N LYS A 144 -29.08 1.88 1.57
CA LYS A 144 -29.99 2.65 0.67
C LYS A 144 -31.45 2.23 0.82
N ALA A 145 -31.71 0.91 0.88
CA ALA A 145 -33.06 0.39 1.09
C ALA A 145 -33.66 0.81 2.46
N GLN A 146 -32.82 1.04 3.46
CA GLN A 146 -33.19 1.58 4.76
C GLN A 146 -33.24 3.11 4.82
N GLY A 147 -33.11 3.81 3.68
CA GLY A 147 -33.11 5.28 3.63
C GLY A 147 -31.87 5.94 4.26
N LYS A 148 -30.83 5.17 4.57
CA LYS A 148 -29.58 5.71 5.15
C LYS A 148 -28.71 6.35 4.08
N ALA A 149 -28.17 7.54 4.37
CA ALA A 149 -27.26 8.22 3.46
C ALA A 149 -25.93 7.44 3.38
N CYS A 150 -25.60 6.94 2.18
CA CYS A 150 -24.35 6.17 1.91
C CYS A 150 -23.22 7.05 1.35
N HIS A 151 -23.36 8.38 1.43
CA HIS A 151 -22.36 9.33 0.95
C HIS A 151 -22.01 10.32 2.06
N ARG A 152 -20.86 10.97 1.93
CA ARG A 152 -20.44 12.02 2.86
C ARG A 152 -21.52 13.10 2.92
N PRO A 153 -21.98 13.52 4.11
CA PRO A 153 -22.94 14.60 4.25
C PRO A 153 -22.48 15.83 3.48
N ARG A 154 -23.41 16.46 2.77
CA ARG A 154 -23.10 17.72 2.09
C ARG A 154 -22.76 18.78 3.11
N LYS A 155 -21.69 19.54 2.87
CA LYS A 155 -21.31 20.67 3.72
C LYS A 155 -22.42 21.71 3.66
N LYS A 156 -22.92 22.13 4.83
CA LYS A 156 -23.87 23.24 4.91
C LYS A 156 -23.12 24.50 4.51
N LEU A 157 -23.57 25.14 3.45
CA LEU A 157 -23.00 26.38 2.93
C LEU A 157 -24.12 27.42 2.88
N ASP A 158 -23.77 28.67 3.15
CA ASP A 158 -24.68 29.78 3.00
C ASP A 158 -24.85 30.09 1.50
N GLU A 159 -25.99 29.69 0.94
CA GLU A 159 -26.30 29.85 -0.47
C GLU A 159 -26.49 31.34 -0.84
N ARG A 160 -26.96 32.15 0.11
CA ARG A 160 -27.15 33.62 -0.11
C ARG A 160 -25.78 34.29 -0.24
N GLU A 161 -24.84 33.92 0.60
CA GLU A 161 -23.47 34.46 0.55
C GLU A 161 -22.71 34.00 -0.69
N ILE A 162 -22.85 32.74 -1.11
CA ILE A 162 -22.31 32.25 -2.39
C ILE A 162 -22.84 33.06 -3.57
N ARG A 163 -24.16 33.30 -3.64
CA ARG A 163 -24.81 34.07 -4.69
C ARG A 163 -24.31 35.51 -4.70
N ARG A 164 -24.26 36.16 -3.54
CA ARG A 164 -23.77 37.52 -3.35
C ARG A 164 -22.33 37.69 -3.85
N LEU A 165 -21.43 36.80 -3.42
CA LEU A 165 -20.02 36.83 -3.82
C LEU A 165 -19.88 36.65 -5.34
N TYR A 166 -20.70 35.80 -5.95
CA TYR A 166 -20.68 35.56 -7.39
C TYR A 166 -21.21 36.75 -8.18
N GLU A 167 -22.29 37.41 -7.71
CA GLU A 167 -22.85 38.64 -8.28
C GLU A 167 -21.86 39.81 -8.19
N LEU A 168 -21.02 39.87 -7.14
CA LEU A 168 -19.89 40.81 -7.02
C LEU A 168 -18.74 40.53 -8.00
N GLY A 169 -18.84 39.50 -8.85
CA GLY A 169 -17.85 39.18 -9.87
C GLY A 169 -16.71 38.24 -9.41
N LEU A 170 -16.78 37.70 -8.22
CA LEU A 170 -15.74 36.72 -7.76
C LEU A 170 -15.86 35.41 -8.54
N SER A 171 -14.69 34.84 -8.86
CA SER A 171 -14.64 33.53 -9.50
C SER A 171 -15.05 32.40 -8.52
N ALA A 172 -15.61 31.29 -9.04
CA ALA A 172 -15.94 30.13 -8.22
C ALA A 172 -14.74 29.59 -7.41
N ARG A 173 -13.51 29.78 -7.93
CA ARG A 173 -12.26 29.40 -7.23
C ARG A 173 -11.99 30.31 -6.04
N SER A 174 -12.20 31.62 -6.19
CA SER A 174 -12.04 32.60 -5.12
C SER A 174 -13.08 32.39 -4.02
N ILE A 175 -14.34 32.21 -4.41
CA ILE A 175 -15.45 31.88 -3.49
C ILE A 175 -15.15 30.59 -2.74
N GLY A 176 -14.65 29.56 -3.43
CA GLY A 176 -14.25 28.29 -2.81
C GLY A 176 -13.19 28.47 -1.73
N LYS A 177 -12.19 29.33 -1.94
CA LYS A 177 -11.18 29.66 -0.92
C LYS A 177 -11.80 30.35 0.29
N ILE A 178 -12.69 31.32 0.08
CA ILE A 178 -13.38 32.06 1.16
C ILE A 178 -14.24 31.11 2.00
N MET A 179 -15.03 30.25 1.32
CA MET A 179 -15.97 29.33 1.97
C MET A 179 -15.32 28.03 2.48
N GLY A 180 -14.01 27.82 2.24
CA GLY A 180 -13.26 26.61 2.64
C GLY A 180 -13.81 25.35 1.94
N VAL A 181 -14.12 25.44 0.63
CA VAL A 181 -14.62 24.34 -0.20
C VAL A 181 -13.97 24.34 -1.59
N SER A 182 -14.12 23.23 -2.31
CA SER A 182 -13.62 23.16 -3.69
C SER A 182 -14.46 24.06 -4.63
N HIS A 183 -13.84 24.56 -5.69
CA HIS A 183 -14.54 25.34 -6.72
C HIS A 183 -15.70 24.57 -7.36
N ASN A 184 -15.55 23.23 -7.51
CA ASN A 184 -16.61 22.38 -8.01
C ASN A 184 -17.84 22.37 -7.09
N THR A 185 -17.64 22.44 -5.78
CA THR A 185 -18.73 22.54 -4.79
C THR A 185 -19.48 23.87 -4.96
N VAL A 186 -18.76 24.97 -5.20
CA VAL A 186 -19.37 26.28 -5.47
C VAL A 186 -20.16 26.26 -6.77
N LEU A 187 -19.60 25.72 -7.86
CA LEU A 187 -20.29 25.60 -9.15
C LEU A 187 -21.56 24.74 -9.06
N SER A 188 -21.50 23.63 -8.32
CA SER A 188 -22.68 22.80 -8.08
C SER A 188 -23.79 23.57 -7.35
N ARG A 189 -23.43 24.33 -6.30
CA ARG A 189 -24.37 25.14 -5.54
C ARG A 189 -24.96 26.27 -6.38
N LEU A 190 -24.18 26.99 -7.18
CA LEU A 190 -24.67 28.03 -8.09
C LEU A 190 -25.69 27.47 -9.09
N ARG A 191 -25.44 26.25 -9.62
CA ARG A 191 -26.43 25.59 -10.51
C ARG A 191 -27.70 25.21 -9.76
N GLU A 192 -27.61 24.69 -8.55
CA GLU A 192 -28.77 24.30 -7.72
C GLU A 192 -29.66 25.50 -7.38
N ILE A 193 -29.09 26.69 -7.14
CA ILE A 193 -29.82 27.94 -6.87
C ILE A 193 -30.19 28.72 -8.13
N GLY A 194 -29.99 28.13 -9.32
CA GLY A 194 -30.44 28.71 -10.59
C GLY A 194 -29.61 29.88 -11.10
N VAL A 195 -28.39 30.06 -10.63
CA VAL A 195 -27.48 31.11 -11.10
C VAL A 195 -26.82 30.70 -12.42
N LYS A 196 -26.97 31.51 -13.47
CA LYS A 196 -26.31 31.26 -14.76
C LYS A 196 -24.79 31.43 -14.61
N ILE A 197 -24.06 30.34 -14.82
CA ILE A 197 -22.59 30.34 -14.69
C ILE A 197 -21.99 31.00 -15.94
N ARG A 198 -21.11 31.98 -15.74
CA ARG A 198 -20.34 32.66 -16.79
C ARG A 198 -19.16 31.80 -17.25
#